data_2887df506c7af2b0ade2b83ce4f75d19
#
_entry.id   2887df506c7af2b0ade2b83ce4f75d19
#
_cell.length_a   1.000
_cell.length_b   1.000
_cell.length_c   1.000
_cell.angle_alpha   90.00
_cell.angle_beta   90.00
_cell.angle_gamma   90.00
#
_symmetry.space_group_name_H-M   'P 1'
#
loop_
_entity.id
_entity.type
_entity.pdbx_description
1 polymer ?
#
loop_
_entity_poly.entity_id
_entity_poly.type
_entity_poly.pdbx_seq_one_letter_code
_entity_poly.pdbx_strand_id
1 'polypeptide(L)'
;MLIISLCACKTKVVDDSTDATHGNAPVTGQKRDETTTAPQTIKATESTTLAQRKTEKGKLDPNTGTYTGLSPLPKIKLTATDPQNTRGLSTATVGYSYGVSKNGVPHQNSTNAQKYFDEKGFNAVSIDTKTKEKVLYLTFDCGWENGYTTTVLDILKQKNVPAAFFCTLSNIKAEPGLIARMINEGHIVGNHSTTHPDFSKISREKMATEIETCDNYLREKFGYSSPYFRFPMGSYSASALDLVSSLGYKSVFWSVAYADWDVNDTKGKQYAFDTVTSRLHPGAVILLHSVSPDNAAALGDIIDWAHKQGYEFRSLEQLPN
;
A
#
# COMPACT_ATOMS: atom_id res chain seq x y z
N MET A 1 -26.22 -6.87 -18.75
CA MET A 1 -25.26 -7.89 -19.21
C MET A 1 -24.10 -7.14 -19.84
N LEU A 2 -23.10 -6.83 -19.02
CA LEU A 2 -21.93 -6.04 -19.43
C LEU A 2 -20.73 -6.98 -19.34
N ILE A 3 -20.16 -7.31 -20.47
CA ILE A 3 -19.02 -8.21 -20.60
C ILE A 3 -17.77 -7.41 -20.30
N ILE A 4 -17.09 -7.71 -19.18
CA ILE A 4 -15.77 -7.16 -18.88
C ILE A 4 -14.75 -8.12 -19.48
N SER A 5 -14.03 -7.61 -20.50
CA SER A 5 -12.93 -8.32 -21.17
C SER A 5 -11.71 -8.40 -20.24
N LEU A 6 -11.38 -9.62 -19.81
CA LEU A 6 -10.12 -9.93 -19.14
C LEU A 6 -9.00 -10.02 -20.16
N CYS A 7 -8.04 -9.13 -20.09
CA CYS A 7 -6.79 -9.22 -20.83
C CYS A 7 -5.74 -9.92 -19.98
N ALA A 8 -5.48 -11.19 -20.26
CA ALA A 8 -4.40 -11.96 -19.65
C ALA A 8 -3.09 -11.66 -20.40
N CYS A 9 -2.16 -10.93 -19.80
CA CYS A 9 -0.81 -10.80 -20.32
C CYS A 9 0.07 -11.96 -19.85
N LYS A 10 0.39 -12.86 -20.77
CA LYS A 10 1.51 -13.79 -20.65
C LYS A 10 2.80 -13.04 -20.96
N THR A 11 3.67 -12.84 -19.99
CA THR A 11 5.04 -12.34 -20.20
C THR A 11 6.00 -13.52 -20.38
N LYS A 12 6.63 -13.58 -21.54
CA LYS A 12 7.81 -14.41 -21.81
C LYS A 12 9.03 -13.77 -21.14
N VAL A 13 9.80 -14.58 -20.44
CA VAL A 13 11.14 -14.26 -19.98
C VAL A 13 12.07 -14.25 -21.19
N VAL A 14 12.76 -13.16 -21.44
CA VAL A 14 13.90 -13.10 -22.34
C VAL A 14 15.09 -12.62 -21.51
N ASP A 15 16.08 -13.49 -21.45
CA ASP A 15 17.41 -13.24 -20.92
C ASP A 15 18.22 -12.60 -22.07
N ASP A 16 18.78 -11.42 -21.87
CA ASP A 16 19.83 -10.94 -22.76
C ASP A 16 20.78 -9.98 -22.02
N SER A 17 22.01 -10.43 -21.93
CA SER A 17 23.15 -9.72 -21.41
C SER A 17 23.85 -9.03 -22.58
N THR A 18 23.98 -7.71 -22.60
CA THR A 18 25.10 -7.06 -23.29
C THR A 18 25.51 -5.75 -22.62
N ASP A 19 26.79 -5.71 -22.38
CA ASP A 19 27.67 -4.66 -21.90
C ASP A 19 27.77 -3.49 -22.91
N ALA A 20 27.76 -2.24 -22.45
CA ALA A 20 28.30 -1.12 -23.21
C ALA A 20 28.69 0.05 -22.30
N THR A 21 29.96 0.24 -22.21
CA THR A 21 30.70 1.39 -21.67
C THR A 21 30.56 2.65 -22.54
N HIS A 22 30.67 3.81 -21.86
CA HIS A 22 31.18 5.15 -22.25
C HIS A 22 30.21 6.25 -21.82
N GLY A 23 30.60 7.37 -21.27
CA GLY A 23 31.78 8.15 -21.18
C GLY A 23 31.43 9.46 -20.46
N ASN A 24 32.33 9.96 -19.62
CA ASN A 24 32.24 11.20 -18.85
C ASN A 24 32.30 12.46 -19.72
N ALA A 25 31.52 13.49 -19.34
CA ALA A 25 31.95 14.89 -19.48
C ALA A 25 31.27 15.74 -18.41
N PRO A 26 31.96 16.73 -17.81
CA PRO A 26 31.47 17.50 -16.67
C PRO A 26 30.73 18.76 -17.12
N VAL A 27 29.62 19.08 -16.45
CA VAL A 27 28.98 20.38 -16.55
C VAL A 27 28.99 21.06 -15.20
N THR A 28 29.60 22.23 -15.20
CA THR A 28 29.82 23.15 -14.12
C THR A 28 28.52 23.67 -13.49
N GLY A 29 28.58 23.87 -12.16
CA GLY A 29 27.47 24.29 -11.32
C GLY A 29 27.01 25.72 -11.54
N GLN A 30 25.74 25.93 -11.33
CA GLN A 30 25.15 27.17 -10.85
C GLN A 30 24.21 26.86 -9.70
N LYS A 31 24.55 27.34 -8.52
CA LYS A 31 23.65 27.40 -7.37
C LYS A 31 22.49 28.35 -7.71
N ARG A 32 21.28 27.86 -7.62
CA ARG A 32 20.09 28.67 -7.42
C ARG A 32 19.53 28.34 -6.04
N ASP A 33 19.42 29.37 -5.21
CA ASP A 33 18.65 29.31 -3.97
C ASP A 33 17.15 29.16 -4.35
N GLU A 34 16.58 28.00 -4.18
CA GLU A 34 15.14 27.81 -4.19
C GLU A 34 14.68 27.59 -2.75
N THR A 35 13.99 28.58 -2.22
CA THR A 35 13.20 28.47 -0.99
C THR A 35 12.07 27.48 -1.23
N THR A 36 12.32 26.22 -0.92
CA THR A 36 11.33 25.15 -0.97
C THR A 36 10.42 25.29 0.25
N THR A 37 9.23 25.82 0.05
CA THR A 37 8.15 25.76 1.07
C THR A 37 7.73 24.31 1.21
N ALA A 38 8.16 23.66 2.26
CA ALA A 38 7.90 22.27 2.55
C ALA A 38 6.40 22.02 2.83
N PRO A 39 5.85 20.84 2.50
CA PRO A 39 4.47 20.47 2.78
C PRO A 39 4.27 20.08 4.26
N GLN A 40 4.40 21.07 5.16
CA GLN A 40 4.29 20.83 6.61
C GLN A 40 2.84 20.59 7.09
N THR A 41 1.85 21.15 6.39
CA THR A 41 0.46 21.15 6.83
C THR A 41 -0.20 19.75 6.77
N ILE A 42 0.12 18.95 5.76
CA ILE A 42 -0.48 17.63 5.59
C ILE A 42 0.00 16.64 6.66
N LYS A 43 1.31 16.58 6.91
CA LYS A 43 1.90 15.66 7.90
C LYS A 43 1.40 15.92 9.33
N ALA A 44 1.22 17.18 9.71
CA ALA A 44 0.72 17.52 11.05
C ALA A 44 -0.74 17.08 11.24
N THR A 45 -1.59 17.29 10.23
CA THR A 45 -3.02 16.91 10.29
C THR A 45 -3.19 15.38 10.30
N GLU A 46 -2.40 14.66 9.52
CA GLU A 46 -2.45 13.20 9.45
C GLU A 46 -1.92 12.54 10.72
N SER A 47 -0.82 13.04 11.27
CA SER A 47 -0.31 12.60 12.56
C SER A 47 -1.32 12.80 13.69
N THR A 48 -2.03 13.94 13.68
CA THR A 48 -3.11 14.21 14.63
C THR A 48 -4.26 13.24 14.45
N THR A 49 -4.67 12.93 13.20
CA THR A 49 -5.75 11.98 12.91
C THR A 49 -5.41 10.56 13.36
N LEU A 50 -4.18 10.10 13.10
CA LEU A 50 -3.70 8.80 13.56
C LEU A 50 -3.61 8.72 15.09
N ALA A 51 -3.26 9.82 15.76
CA ALA A 51 -3.25 9.91 17.22
C ALA A 51 -4.67 9.90 17.80
N GLN A 52 -5.62 10.66 17.23
CA GLN A 52 -7.02 10.66 17.64
C GLN A 52 -7.65 9.28 17.51
N ARG A 53 -7.37 8.55 16.43
CA ARG A 53 -7.86 7.19 16.22
C ARG A 53 -7.56 6.24 17.38
N LYS A 54 -6.45 6.42 18.09
CA LYS A 54 -6.07 5.59 19.23
C LYS A 54 -6.91 5.86 20.49
N THR A 55 -7.51 7.03 20.57
CA THR A 55 -8.25 7.50 21.76
C THR A 55 -9.75 7.60 21.53
N GLU A 56 -10.21 7.89 20.32
CA GLU A 56 -11.60 8.08 19.96
C GLU A 56 -12.10 6.96 19.05
N LYS A 57 -13.21 6.32 19.44
CA LYS A 57 -13.86 5.28 18.62
C LYS A 57 -15.18 5.82 18.09
N GLY A 58 -15.31 5.82 16.79
CA GLY A 58 -16.56 6.14 16.14
C GLY A 58 -17.55 4.98 16.15
N LYS A 59 -18.80 5.30 15.84
CA LYS A 59 -19.89 4.33 15.67
C LYS A 59 -20.48 4.50 14.27
N LEU A 60 -20.75 3.39 13.61
CA LEU A 60 -21.52 3.38 12.39
C LEU A 60 -23.01 3.22 12.75
N ASP A 61 -23.86 4.10 12.24
CA ASP A 61 -25.30 3.89 12.26
C ASP A 61 -25.65 2.85 11.16
N PRO A 62 -26.14 1.68 11.54
CA PRO A 62 -26.43 0.62 10.58
C PRO A 62 -27.57 0.96 9.61
N ASN A 63 -28.43 1.94 9.94
CA ASN A 63 -29.57 2.31 9.11
C ASN A 63 -29.20 3.36 8.05
N THR A 64 -28.29 4.28 8.39
CA THR A 64 -27.93 5.41 7.53
C THR A 64 -26.55 5.26 6.89
N GLY A 65 -25.73 4.32 7.37
CA GLY A 65 -24.33 4.21 6.98
C GLY A 65 -23.48 5.40 7.45
N THR A 66 -24.00 6.23 8.36
CA THR A 66 -23.28 7.40 8.86
C THR A 66 -22.34 7.00 9.99
N TYR A 67 -21.07 7.33 9.85
CA TYR A 67 -20.09 7.14 10.90
C TYR A 67 -20.07 8.34 11.85
N THR A 68 -20.28 8.08 13.12
CA THR A 68 -20.29 9.09 14.18
C THR A 68 -19.20 8.80 15.21
N GLY A 69 -18.67 9.85 15.85
CA GLY A 69 -17.67 9.71 16.93
C GLY A 69 -16.32 10.32 16.60
N LEU A 70 -15.88 10.29 15.34
CA LEU A 70 -14.80 11.16 14.88
C LEU A 70 -15.41 12.32 14.09
N SER A 71 -15.06 13.55 14.45
CA SER A 71 -15.51 14.72 13.70
C SER A 71 -14.96 14.68 12.28
N PRO A 72 -15.75 15.08 11.27
CA PRO A 72 -15.24 15.20 9.90
C PRO A 72 -13.97 16.05 9.86
N LEU A 73 -12.98 15.60 9.08
CA LEU A 73 -11.77 16.38 8.83
C LEU A 73 -12.01 17.35 7.67
N PRO A 74 -11.35 18.52 7.66
CA PRO A 74 -11.37 19.42 6.53
C PRO A 74 -10.94 18.72 5.25
N LYS A 75 -11.60 19.05 4.15
CA LYS A 75 -11.14 18.59 2.81
C LYS A 75 -9.75 19.17 2.51
N ILE A 76 -8.95 18.38 1.84
CA ILE A 76 -7.65 18.81 1.32
C ILE A 76 -7.74 19.06 -0.18
N LYS A 77 -6.85 19.89 -0.68
CA LYS A 77 -6.58 20.06 -2.10
C LYS A 77 -5.17 19.60 -2.39
N LEU A 78 -5.04 18.56 -3.20
CA LEU A 78 -3.75 18.05 -3.66
C LEU A 78 -3.43 18.66 -5.01
N THR A 79 -2.35 19.43 -5.06
CA THR A 79 -1.88 20.03 -6.32
C THR A 79 -0.67 19.25 -6.80
N ALA A 80 -0.72 18.78 -8.04
CA ALA A 80 0.42 18.08 -8.63
C ALA A 80 1.62 19.02 -8.72
N THR A 81 2.71 18.64 -8.10
CA THR A 81 4.01 19.30 -8.31
C THR A 81 4.51 18.94 -9.68
N ASP A 82 5.14 19.88 -10.39
CA ASP A 82 5.69 19.67 -11.73
C ASP A 82 4.70 18.93 -12.68
N PRO A 83 3.50 19.46 -12.92
CA PRO A 83 2.42 18.76 -13.64
C PRO A 83 2.84 18.34 -15.06
N GLN A 84 3.75 19.07 -15.69
CA GLN A 84 4.26 18.80 -17.02
C GLN A 84 5.50 17.87 -17.00
N ASN A 85 5.91 17.39 -15.83
CA ASN A 85 7.12 16.57 -15.67
C ASN A 85 8.38 17.22 -16.31
N THR A 86 8.56 18.51 -16.08
CA THR A 86 9.67 19.31 -16.66
C THR A 86 11.03 18.83 -16.18
N ARG A 87 11.07 18.12 -15.03
CA ARG A 87 12.30 17.47 -14.50
C ARG A 87 12.68 16.22 -15.30
N GLY A 88 11.87 15.79 -16.27
CA GLY A 88 12.17 14.67 -17.15
C GLY A 88 12.24 13.31 -16.45
N LEU A 89 11.49 13.12 -15.36
CA LEU A 89 11.42 11.82 -14.69
C LEU A 89 10.77 10.78 -15.62
N SER A 90 11.30 9.56 -15.61
CA SER A 90 10.78 8.47 -16.45
C SER A 90 9.29 8.23 -16.18
N THR A 91 8.50 8.22 -17.24
CA THR A 91 7.08 7.82 -17.25
C THR A 91 6.89 6.38 -17.71
N ALA A 92 7.98 5.69 -18.04
CA ALA A 92 7.93 4.28 -18.43
C ALA A 92 7.30 3.44 -17.32
N THR A 93 6.36 2.58 -17.71
CA THR A 93 5.69 1.67 -16.77
C THR A 93 6.68 0.66 -16.20
N VAL A 94 6.72 0.57 -14.89
CA VAL A 94 7.38 -0.51 -14.16
C VAL A 94 6.29 -1.33 -13.47
N GLY A 95 6.18 -2.61 -13.83
CA GLY A 95 5.41 -3.58 -13.05
C GLY A 95 6.25 -4.02 -11.87
N TYR A 96 5.74 -3.79 -10.65
CA TYR A 96 6.49 -4.14 -9.46
C TYR A 96 6.69 -5.67 -9.37
N SER A 97 7.95 -6.09 -9.19
CA SER A 97 8.31 -7.48 -8.98
C SER A 97 9.05 -7.63 -7.65
N TYR A 98 8.52 -8.46 -6.77
CA TYR A 98 9.09 -8.70 -5.44
C TYR A 98 9.98 -9.96 -5.38
N GLY A 99 9.82 -10.86 -6.36
CA GLY A 99 10.46 -12.18 -6.36
C GLY A 99 9.92 -13.10 -5.27
N VAL A 100 10.46 -14.31 -5.17
CA VAL A 100 10.06 -15.29 -4.16
C VAL A 100 11.16 -15.45 -3.13
N SER A 101 10.92 -14.98 -1.92
CA SER A 101 11.79 -15.12 -0.75
C SER A 101 11.91 -16.59 -0.36
N LYS A 102 13.05 -17.00 0.19
CA LYS A 102 13.33 -18.38 0.62
C LYS A 102 14.17 -18.39 1.88
N ASN A 103 13.92 -19.38 2.76
CA ASN A 103 14.75 -19.65 3.94
C ASN A 103 14.94 -18.40 4.84
N GLY A 104 13.93 -17.57 4.98
CA GLY A 104 14.02 -16.35 5.79
C GLY A 104 14.86 -15.24 5.17
N VAL A 105 15.22 -15.34 3.88
CA VAL A 105 16.00 -14.34 3.16
C VAL A 105 15.12 -13.68 2.09
N PRO A 106 15.03 -12.34 2.06
CA PRO A 106 14.26 -11.63 1.04
C PRO A 106 14.86 -11.85 -0.34
N HIS A 107 14.01 -11.86 -1.37
CA HIS A 107 14.48 -11.91 -2.75
C HIS A 107 15.15 -10.58 -3.13
N GLN A 108 16.19 -10.64 -3.95
CA GLN A 108 16.94 -9.45 -4.38
C GLN A 108 16.08 -8.39 -5.09
N ASN A 109 14.97 -8.77 -5.74
CA ASN A 109 14.07 -7.81 -6.38
C ASN A 109 13.50 -6.82 -5.35
N SER A 110 13.06 -7.32 -4.19
CA SER A 110 12.51 -6.45 -3.13
C SER A 110 13.57 -5.54 -2.52
N THR A 111 14.77 -6.08 -2.27
CA THR A 111 15.87 -5.27 -1.71
C THR A 111 16.42 -4.26 -2.72
N ASN A 112 16.48 -4.63 -4.02
CA ASN A 112 16.88 -3.69 -5.07
C ASN A 112 15.84 -2.57 -5.26
N ALA A 113 14.54 -2.91 -5.18
CA ALA A 113 13.48 -1.90 -5.22
C ALA A 113 13.59 -0.92 -4.04
N GLN A 114 13.81 -1.42 -2.82
CA GLN A 114 14.00 -0.55 -1.65
C GLN A 114 15.23 0.34 -1.82
N LYS A 115 16.35 -0.24 -2.24
CA LYS A 115 17.58 0.53 -2.52
C LYS A 115 17.31 1.64 -3.56
N TYR A 116 16.61 1.33 -4.63
CA TYR A 116 16.23 2.33 -5.64
C TYR A 116 15.38 3.46 -5.07
N PHE A 117 14.39 3.12 -4.23
CA PHE A 117 13.54 4.14 -3.58
C PHE A 117 14.37 5.06 -2.67
N ASP A 118 15.25 4.46 -1.87
CA ASP A 118 16.14 5.20 -0.96
C ASP A 118 17.11 6.11 -1.72
N GLU A 119 17.79 5.59 -2.75
CA GLU A 119 18.75 6.35 -3.56
C GLU A 119 18.11 7.52 -4.34
N LYS A 120 16.84 7.38 -4.72
CA LYS A 120 16.08 8.42 -5.42
C LYS A 120 15.33 9.35 -4.46
N GLY A 121 15.33 9.08 -3.17
CA GLY A 121 14.61 9.86 -2.17
C GLY A 121 13.11 9.76 -2.26
N PHE A 122 12.58 8.67 -2.83
CA PHE A 122 11.15 8.42 -2.87
C PHE A 122 10.65 7.96 -1.50
N ASN A 123 9.55 8.54 -1.03
CA ASN A 123 8.89 8.07 0.18
C ASN A 123 8.13 6.76 -0.13
N ALA A 124 8.87 5.67 -0.25
CA ALA A 124 8.35 4.37 -0.64
C ALA A 124 9.01 3.24 0.16
N VAL A 125 8.25 2.17 0.40
CA VAL A 125 8.71 0.99 1.11
C VAL A 125 8.26 -0.28 0.39
N SER A 126 9.17 -1.22 0.23
CA SER A 126 8.91 -2.58 -0.25
C SER A 126 9.28 -3.63 0.79
N ILE A 127 10.26 -3.31 1.62
CA ILE A 127 10.79 -4.13 2.70
C ILE A 127 11.47 -3.21 3.72
N ASP A 128 11.34 -3.49 4.99
CA ASP A 128 12.12 -2.84 6.04
C ASP A 128 13.54 -3.45 6.07
N THR A 129 14.46 -2.78 5.41
CA THR A 129 15.89 -3.18 5.40
C THR A 129 16.67 -2.67 6.59
N LYS A 130 16.08 -1.81 7.42
CA LYS A 130 16.75 -1.20 8.58
C LYS A 130 16.65 -2.08 9.82
N THR A 131 15.65 -2.96 9.90
CA THR A 131 15.51 -3.89 11.01
C THR A 131 16.29 -5.18 10.78
N LYS A 132 16.85 -5.72 11.87
CA LYS A 132 17.35 -7.10 11.95
C LYS A 132 16.44 -8.00 12.78
N GLU A 133 15.41 -7.40 13.37
CA GLU A 133 14.42 -8.10 14.17
C GLU A 133 13.45 -8.88 13.26
N LYS A 134 12.90 -9.95 13.78
CA LYS A 134 11.86 -10.71 13.07
C LYS A 134 10.51 -9.96 13.11
N VAL A 135 10.41 -8.88 12.35
CA VAL A 135 9.22 -8.04 12.24
C VAL A 135 8.52 -8.29 10.91
N LEU A 136 7.21 -8.29 10.93
CA LEU A 136 6.32 -8.43 9.77
C LEU A 136 5.33 -7.27 9.75
N TYR A 137 5.00 -6.79 8.55
CA TYR A 137 3.98 -5.77 8.31
C TYR A 137 2.90 -6.40 7.42
N LEU A 138 1.72 -6.65 8.00
CA LEU A 138 0.62 -7.31 7.30
C LEU A 138 -0.24 -6.27 6.59
N THR A 139 -0.47 -6.48 5.29
CA THR A 139 -1.27 -5.56 4.48
C THR A 139 -2.25 -6.30 3.57
N PHE A 140 -3.38 -5.67 3.29
CA PHE A 140 -4.43 -6.18 2.42
C PHE A 140 -4.79 -5.14 1.36
N ASP A 141 -5.05 -5.58 0.11
CA ASP A 141 -5.69 -4.76 -0.90
C ASP A 141 -7.18 -5.10 -0.99
N CYS A 142 -8.02 -4.05 -0.96
CA CYS A 142 -9.46 -4.14 -0.88
C CYS A 142 -10.10 -3.32 -2.02
N GLY A 143 -10.36 -3.99 -3.15
CA GLY A 143 -11.06 -3.39 -4.29
C GLY A 143 -12.57 -3.64 -4.27
N TRP A 144 -13.00 -4.75 -3.68
CA TRP A 144 -14.38 -5.20 -3.52
C TRP A 144 -14.47 -6.20 -2.37
N GLU A 145 -15.69 -6.63 -1.99
CA GLU A 145 -15.94 -7.57 -0.89
C GLU A 145 -16.48 -8.89 -1.41
N ASN A 146 -16.01 -10.01 -0.82
CA ASN A 146 -16.42 -11.38 -1.14
C ASN A 146 -16.90 -12.15 0.11
N GLY A 147 -17.26 -11.45 1.18
CA GLY A 147 -17.78 -12.05 2.42
C GLY A 147 -16.71 -12.47 3.43
N TYR A 148 -15.42 -12.29 3.14
CA TYR A 148 -14.33 -12.78 4.00
C TYR A 148 -13.62 -11.73 4.85
N THR A 149 -13.78 -10.44 4.54
CA THR A 149 -13.10 -9.36 5.29
C THR A 149 -13.53 -9.34 6.76
N THR A 150 -14.79 -9.68 7.07
CA THR A 150 -15.24 -9.83 8.47
C THR A 150 -14.44 -10.89 9.21
N THR A 151 -14.26 -12.07 8.61
CA THR A 151 -13.44 -13.18 9.19
C THR A 151 -11.99 -12.75 9.39
N VAL A 152 -11.40 -12.05 8.42
CA VAL A 152 -10.04 -11.50 8.53
C VAL A 152 -9.94 -10.57 9.74
N LEU A 153 -10.85 -9.61 9.89
CA LEU A 153 -10.88 -8.68 11.02
C LEU A 153 -11.07 -9.38 12.37
N ASP A 154 -11.94 -10.40 12.43
CA ASP A 154 -12.15 -11.19 13.66
C ASP A 154 -10.86 -11.89 14.08
N ILE A 155 -10.13 -12.48 13.15
CA ILE A 155 -8.85 -13.15 13.41
C ILE A 155 -7.81 -12.13 13.89
N LEU A 156 -7.66 -11.00 13.19
CA LEU A 156 -6.71 -9.94 13.57
C LEU A 156 -6.97 -9.42 14.97
N LYS A 157 -8.25 -9.20 15.31
CA LYS A 157 -8.67 -8.77 16.64
C LYS A 157 -8.35 -9.83 17.70
N GLN A 158 -8.71 -11.10 17.44
CA GLN A 158 -8.43 -12.22 18.36
C GLN A 158 -6.94 -12.39 18.62
N LYS A 159 -6.11 -12.21 17.58
CA LYS A 159 -4.65 -12.36 17.65
C LYS A 159 -3.92 -11.08 18.07
N ASN A 160 -4.64 -9.96 18.22
CA ASN A 160 -4.10 -8.63 18.51
C ASN A 160 -3.01 -8.21 17.49
N VAL A 161 -3.26 -8.45 16.20
CA VAL A 161 -2.32 -8.17 15.10
C VAL A 161 -2.77 -6.91 14.35
N PRO A 162 -1.92 -5.86 14.26
CA PRO A 162 -2.21 -4.70 13.43
C PRO A 162 -2.04 -5.03 11.95
N ALA A 163 -2.85 -4.40 11.10
CA ALA A 163 -2.75 -4.51 9.66
C ALA A 163 -3.04 -3.18 8.96
N ALA A 164 -2.68 -3.08 7.68
CA ALA A 164 -3.09 -1.98 6.82
C ALA A 164 -3.96 -2.51 5.66
N PHE A 165 -5.09 -1.87 5.43
CA PHE A 165 -6.03 -2.18 4.37
C PHE A 165 -6.01 -1.05 3.34
N PHE A 166 -5.50 -1.30 2.14
CA PHE A 166 -5.49 -0.34 1.04
C PHE A 166 -6.80 -0.48 0.28
N CYS A 167 -7.70 0.47 0.51
CA CYS A 167 -9.07 0.42 0.00
C CYS A 167 -9.27 1.38 -1.16
N THR A 168 -9.92 0.91 -2.24
CA THR A 168 -10.41 1.79 -3.30
C THR A 168 -11.62 2.59 -2.80
N LEU A 169 -11.89 3.74 -3.42
CA LEU A 169 -13.08 4.52 -3.06
C LEU A 169 -14.38 3.74 -3.27
N SER A 170 -14.43 2.86 -4.28
CA SER A 170 -15.61 2.00 -4.50
C SER A 170 -15.84 1.05 -3.34
N ASN A 171 -14.79 0.42 -2.82
CA ASN A 171 -14.87 -0.46 -1.65
C ASN A 171 -15.25 0.30 -0.39
N ILE A 172 -14.64 1.48 -0.15
CA ILE A 172 -14.98 2.34 1.00
C ILE A 172 -16.46 2.72 1.02
N LYS A 173 -17.03 3.02 -0.15
CA LYS A 173 -18.45 3.39 -0.29
C LYS A 173 -19.39 2.20 -0.13
N ALA A 174 -19.00 1.05 -0.65
CA ALA A 174 -19.82 -0.17 -0.60
C ALA A 174 -19.87 -0.76 0.82
N GLU A 175 -18.76 -0.68 1.55
CA GLU A 175 -18.56 -1.39 2.81
C GLU A 175 -18.25 -0.46 4.01
N PRO A 176 -19.08 0.56 4.28
CA PRO A 176 -18.79 1.54 5.33
C PRO A 176 -18.68 0.89 6.72
N GLY A 177 -19.38 -0.22 6.96
CA GLY A 177 -19.28 -1.00 8.20
C GLY A 177 -17.92 -1.64 8.41
N LEU A 178 -17.32 -2.20 7.36
CA LEU A 178 -15.99 -2.78 7.43
C LEU A 178 -14.92 -1.70 7.60
N ILE A 179 -15.05 -0.57 6.91
CA ILE A 179 -14.13 0.58 7.06
C ILE A 179 -14.17 1.13 8.51
N ALA A 180 -15.39 1.33 9.06
CA ALA A 180 -15.53 1.75 10.44
C ALA A 180 -14.89 0.75 11.42
N ARG A 181 -15.05 -0.55 11.16
CA ARG A 181 -14.45 -1.62 11.94
C ARG A 181 -12.91 -1.58 11.88
N MET A 182 -12.33 -1.45 10.69
CA MET A 182 -10.88 -1.32 10.49
C MET A 182 -10.32 -0.17 11.33
N ILE A 183 -10.95 1.02 11.24
CA ILE A 183 -10.54 2.21 11.98
C ILE A 183 -10.65 1.98 13.50
N ASN A 184 -11.79 1.48 13.98
CA ASN A 184 -12.05 1.27 15.40
C ASN A 184 -11.17 0.18 16.03
N GLU A 185 -10.78 -0.82 15.27
CA GLU A 185 -9.94 -1.91 15.73
C GLU A 185 -8.44 -1.56 15.61
N GLY A 186 -8.12 -0.34 15.18
CA GLY A 186 -6.75 0.20 15.19
C GLY A 186 -5.93 -0.16 13.94
N HIS A 187 -6.59 -0.63 12.90
CA HIS A 187 -5.94 -0.87 11.61
C HIS A 187 -5.79 0.42 10.79
N ILE A 188 -4.84 0.43 9.87
CA ILE A 188 -4.68 1.51 8.90
C ILE A 188 -5.63 1.28 7.73
N VAL A 189 -6.41 2.30 7.36
CA VAL A 189 -7.10 2.37 6.08
C VAL A 189 -6.26 3.23 5.14
N GLY A 190 -5.49 2.60 4.27
CA GLY A 190 -4.65 3.25 3.27
C GLY A 190 -5.43 3.56 1.99
N ASN A 191 -4.91 4.49 1.22
CA ASN A 191 -5.50 4.93 -0.04
C ASN A 191 -5.05 4.01 -1.19
N HIS A 192 -6.02 3.41 -1.91
CA HIS A 192 -5.78 2.58 -3.09
C HIS A 192 -6.40 3.20 -4.36
N SER A 193 -6.44 4.52 -4.43
CA SER A 193 -7.03 5.35 -5.47
C SER A 193 -8.57 5.35 -5.51
N THR A 194 -9.11 6.18 -6.38
CA THR A 194 -10.55 6.32 -6.61
C THR A 194 -11.08 5.26 -7.56
N THR A 195 -10.43 5.11 -8.74
CA THR A 195 -10.92 4.26 -9.84
C THR A 195 -9.99 3.12 -10.21
N HIS A 196 -8.93 2.90 -9.42
CA HIS A 196 -7.93 1.84 -9.63
C HIS A 196 -7.23 1.88 -11.00
N PRO A 197 -6.78 3.06 -11.49
CA PRO A 197 -6.12 3.15 -12.79
C PRO A 197 -4.64 2.74 -12.71
N ASP A 198 -4.04 2.44 -13.86
CA ASP A 198 -2.57 2.37 -13.98
C ASP A 198 -1.97 3.77 -13.87
N PHE A 199 -1.33 4.07 -12.74
CA PHE A 199 -0.74 5.38 -12.45
C PHE A 199 0.39 5.76 -13.42
N SER A 200 1.02 4.81 -14.07
CA SER A 200 2.03 5.10 -15.10
C SER A 200 1.44 5.60 -16.42
N LYS A 201 0.11 5.51 -16.59
CA LYS A 201 -0.61 5.83 -17.83
C LYS A 201 -1.46 7.09 -17.74
N ILE A 202 -1.54 7.71 -16.57
CA ILE A 202 -2.34 8.91 -16.35
C ILE A 202 -1.45 10.12 -16.03
N SER A 203 -1.96 11.33 -16.24
CA SER A 203 -1.23 12.56 -15.95
C SER A 203 -1.01 12.75 -14.45
N ARG A 204 -0.01 13.56 -14.08
CA ARG A 204 0.29 13.87 -12.66
C ARG A 204 -0.89 14.54 -11.97
N GLU A 205 -1.64 15.41 -12.66
CA GLU A 205 -2.87 16.01 -12.13
C GLU A 205 -3.96 14.96 -11.88
N LYS A 206 -4.11 14.00 -12.80
CA LYS A 206 -5.08 12.92 -12.62
C LYS A 206 -4.69 12.01 -11.46
N MET A 207 -3.39 11.70 -11.29
CA MET A 207 -2.89 10.96 -10.12
C MET A 207 -3.24 11.68 -8.81
N ALA A 208 -2.99 13.00 -8.73
CA ALA A 208 -3.34 13.79 -7.55
C ALA A 208 -4.85 13.75 -7.28
N THR A 209 -5.68 13.85 -8.31
CA THR A 209 -7.16 13.77 -8.21
C THR A 209 -7.62 12.39 -7.72
N GLU A 210 -7.01 11.30 -8.20
CA GLU A 210 -7.31 9.93 -7.77
C GLU A 210 -7.06 9.73 -6.27
N ILE A 211 -5.98 10.30 -5.75
CA ILE A 211 -5.65 10.24 -4.32
C ILE A 211 -6.55 11.18 -3.51
N GLU A 212 -6.69 12.44 -3.94
CA GLU A 212 -7.48 13.47 -3.27
C GLU A 212 -8.92 13.05 -3.05
N THR A 213 -9.55 12.51 -4.08
CA THR A 213 -10.98 12.16 -4.04
C THR A 213 -11.24 11.04 -3.04
N CYS A 214 -10.38 10.03 -2.99
CA CYS A 214 -10.48 8.93 -2.05
C CYS A 214 -10.23 9.40 -0.60
N ASP A 215 -9.16 10.19 -0.38
CA ASP A 215 -8.84 10.71 0.95
C ASP A 215 -9.91 11.67 1.48
N ASN A 216 -10.42 12.58 0.63
CA ASN A 216 -11.48 13.49 1.02
C ASN A 216 -12.78 12.77 1.41
N TYR A 217 -13.08 11.62 0.84
CA TYR A 217 -14.21 10.82 1.26
C TYR A 217 -14.00 10.23 2.66
N LEU A 218 -12.82 9.69 2.96
CA LEU A 218 -12.47 9.21 4.30
C LEU A 218 -12.51 10.34 5.33
N ARG A 219 -11.99 11.51 5.00
CA ARG A 219 -12.02 12.72 5.83
C ARG A 219 -13.44 13.15 6.17
N GLU A 220 -14.29 13.22 5.17
CA GLU A 220 -15.67 13.69 5.34
C GLU A 220 -16.53 12.67 6.08
N LYS A 221 -16.45 11.38 5.71
CA LYS A 221 -17.39 10.36 6.21
C LYS A 221 -16.94 9.68 7.48
N PHE A 222 -15.62 9.58 7.71
CA PHE A 222 -15.07 8.83 8.84
C PHE A 222 -14.22 9.69 9.77
N GLY A 223 -14.02 10.99 9.48
CA GLY A 223 -13.08 11.80 10.24
C GLY A 223 -11.67 11.22 10.26
N TYR A 224 -11.28 10.55 9.18
CA TYR A 224 -10.08 9.73 9.12
C TYR A 224 -9.24 10.06 7.88
N SER A 225 -7.93 9.98 8.02
CA SER A 225 -6.95 10.04 6.93
C SER A 225 -5.70 9.27 7.32
N SER A 226 -4.94 8.80 6.32
CA SER A 226 -3.65 8.18 6.56
C SER A 226 -2.65 8.54 5.45
N PRO A 227 -1.34 8.60 5.74
CA PRO A 227 -0.33 9.00 4.77
C PRO A 227 0.16 7.82 3.92
N TYR A 228 -0.61 6.74 3.82
CA TYR A 228 -0.21 5.53 3.11
C TYR A 228 -1.00 5.37 1.82
N PHE A 229 -0.27 5.13 0.74
CA PHE A 229 -0.83 4.88 -0.59
C PHE A 229 -0.26 3.59 -1.16
N ARG A 230 -1.06 2.85 -1.92
CA ARG A 230 -0.58 1.73 -2.73
C ARG A 230 -0.99 1.90 -4.17
N PHE A 231 -0.01 1.74 -5.05
CA PHE A 231 -0.25 1.80 -6.49
C PHE A 231 -1.14 0.64 -6.96
N PRO A 232 -2.25 0.91 -7.66
CA PRO A 232 -3.04 -0.12 -8.31
C PRO A 232 -2.17 -1.06 -9.14
N MET A 233 -2.44 -2.37 -9.07
CA MET A 233 -1.72 -3.43 -9.80
C MET A 233 -0.20 -3.48 -9.53
N GLY A 234 0.33 -2.69 -8.59
CA GLY A 234 1.77 -2.50 -8.43
C GLY A 234 2.45 -1.81 -9.61
N SER A 235 1.67 -1.19 -10.50
CA SER A 235 2.18 -0.46 -11.66
C SER A 235 2.55 0.97 -11.30
N TYR A 236 3.80 1.37 -11.57
CA TYR A 236 4.29 2.72 -11.28
C TYR A 236 5.29 3.22 -12.33
N SER A 237 5.70 4.45 -12.20
CA SER A 237 6.85 5.06 -12.89
C SER A 237 7.64 5.93 -11.91
N ALA A 238 8.85 6.34 -12.27
CA ALA A 238 9.61 7.29 -11.44
C ALA A 238 8.84 8.60 -11.24
N SER A 239 8.17 9.09 -12.30
CA SER A 239 7.32 10.29 -12.23
C SER A 239 6.14 10.12 -11.27
N ALA A 240 5.52 8.92 -11.24
CA ALA A 240 4.42 8.63 -10.33
C ALA A 240 4.88 8.54 -8.87
N LEU A 241 6.00 7.84 -8.61
CA LEU A 241 6.60 7.77 -7.26
C LEU A 241 6.95 9.13 -6.70
N ASP A 242 7.57 9.98 -7.52
CA ASP A 242 7.91 11.35 -7.16
C ASP A 242 6.67 12.17 -6.81
N LEU A 243 5.64 12.09 -7.63
CA LEU A 243 4.39 12.81 -7.35
C LEU A 243 3.78 12.35 -6.03
N VAL A 244 3.57 11.06 -5.83
CA VAL A 244 2.96 10.52 -4.60
C VAL A 244 3.78 10.94 -3.37
N SER A 245 5.11 10.88 -3.45
CA SER A 245 6.02 11.35 -2.39
C SER A 245 5.85 12.84 -2.13
N SER A 246 5.75 13.66 -3.19
CA SER A 246 5.59 15.12 -3.08
C SER A 246 4.23 15.54 -2.50
N LEU A 247 3.22 14.70 -2.65
CA LEU A 247 1.90 14.88 -2.03
C LEU A 247 1.87 14.48 -0.55
N GLY A 248 2.99 14.00 0.00
CA GLY A 248 3.12 13.61 1.41
C GLY A 248 2.76 12.16 1.71
N TYR A 249 2.46 11.36 0.70
CA TYR A 249 2.12 9.95 0.90
C TYR A 249 3.35 9.04 0.83
N LYS A 250 3.33 7.98 1.65
CA LYS A 250 4.28 6.87 1.57
C LYS A 250 3.70 5.79 0.67
N SER A 251 4.38 5.48 -0.42
CA SER A 251 4.03 4.37 -1.31
C SER A 251 4.42 3.04 -0.67
N VAL A 252 3.45 2.14 -0.48
CA VAL A 252 3.68 0.85 0.17
C VAL A 252 3.57 -0.27 -0.85
N PHE A 253 4.69 -0.90 -1.17
CA PHE A 253 4.79 -2.13 -1.94
C PHE A 253 4.85 -3.34 -1.00
N TRP A 254 5.41 -4.46 -1.44
CA TRP A 254 5.48 -5.69 -0.66
C TRP A 254 6.71 -6.52 -1.00
N SER A 255 7.09 -7.44 -0.14
CA SER A 255 8.17 -8.39 -0.39
C SER A 255 7.70 -9.85 -0.29
N VAL A 256 6.47 -10.05 0.20
CA VAL A 256 5.80 -11.34 0.24
C VAL A 256 4.38 -11.19 -0.31
N ALA A 257 4.04 -11.98 -1.31
CA ALA A 257 2.70 -12.06 -1.88
C ALA A 257 2.56 -13.36 -2.69
N TYR A 258 1.35 -13.66 -3.13
CA TYR A 258 1.07 -14.66 -4.16
C TYR A 258 -0.19 -14.28 -4.93
N ALA A 259 -0.55 -15.03 -5.97
CA ALA A 259 -1.79 -14.80 -6.71
C ALA A 259 -2.97 -15.35 -5.91
N ASP A 260 -3.64 -14.48 -5.15
CA ASP A 260 -4.73 -14.79 -4.21
C ASP A 260 -6.01 -13.98 -4.48
N TRP A 261 -5.99 -13.12 -5.49
CA TRP A 261 -7.12 -12.24 -5.86
C TRP A 261 -8.14 -12.91 -6.79
N ASP A 262 -7.77 -13.99 -7.47
CA ASP A 262 -8.70 -14.73 -8.34
C ASP A 262 -9.50 -15.73 -7.51
N VAL A 263 -10.72 -15.33 -7.18
CA VAL A 263 -11.63 -16.14 -6.38
C VAL A 263 -12.13 -17.41 -7.09
N ASN A 264 -11.85 -17.53 -8.39
CA ASN A 264 -12.16 -18.73 -9.17
C ASN A 264 -10.98 -19.73 -9.23
N ASP A 265 -9.78 -19.31 -8.77
CA ASP A 265 -8.59 -20.16 -8.73
C ASP A 265 -8.12 -20.41 -7.28
N THR A 266 -9.03 -20.89 -6.43
CA THR A 266 -8.72 -21.24 -5.04
C THR A 266 -7.88 -22.50 -4.96
N LYS A 267 -6.86 -22.50 -4.10
CA LYS A 267 -5.93 -23.62 -3.88
C LYS A 267 -6.11 -24.27 -2.50
N GLY A 268 -6.93 -23.67 -1.65
CA GLY A 268 -7.23 -24.11 -0.30
C GLY A 268 -6.31 -23.57 0.78
N LYS A 269 -6.77 -23.68 2.02
CA LYS A 269 -6.11 -23.21 3.24
C LYS A 269 -4.62 -23.59 3.33
N GLN A 270 -4.31 -24.88 3.07
CA GLN A 270 -2.94 -25.39 3.23
C GLN A 270 -1.99 -24.74 2.23
N TYR A 271 -2.44 -24.54 0.98
CA TYR A 271 -1.63 -23.86 -0.03
C TYR A 271 -1.32 -22.39 0.38
N ALA A 272 -2.33 -21.66 0.87
CA ALA A 272 -2.12 -20.29 1.36
C ALA A 272 -1.13 -20.26 2.54
N PHE A 273 -1.31 -21.16 3.52
CA PHE A 273 -0.42 -21.30 4.66
C PHE A 273 1.03 -21.58 4.24
N ASP A 274 1.27 -22.63 3.45
CA ASP A 274 2.61 -23.03 3.03
C ASP A 274 3.26 -21.94 2.18
N THR A 275 2.49 -21.33 1.29
CA THR A 275 2.99 -20.28 0.39
C THR A 275 3.44 -19.04 1.16
N VAL A 276 2.63 -18.56 2.09
CA VAL A 276 2.98 -17.37 2.87
C VAL A 276 4.13 -17.68 3.82
N THR A 277 4.02 -18.74 4.64
CA THR A 277 5.00 -19.04 5.69
C THR A 277 6.38 -19.35 5.14
N SER A 278 6.47 -20.05 3.99
CA SER A 278 7.76 -20.34 3.34
C SER A 278 8.48 -19.10 2.80
N ARG A 279 7.77 -17.99 2.63
CA ARG A 279 8.30 -16.72 2.09
C ARG A 279 8.59 -15.67 3.13
N LEU A 280 8.23 -15.90 4.41
CA LEU A 280 8.46 -14.91 5.46
C LEU A 280 9.96 -14.68 5.70
N HIS A 281 10.31 -13.45 5.96
CA HIS A 281 11.67 -13.00 6.30
C HIS A 281 11.58 -11.75 7.19
N PRO A 282 12.64 -11.40 7.96
CA PRO A 282 12.67 -10.17 8.74
C PRO A 282 12.38 -8.93 7.88
N GLY A 283 11.56 -8.03 8.39
CA GLY A 283 11.18 -6.79 7.71
C GLY A 283 10.21 -6.96 6.55
N ALA A 284 9.57 -8.13 6.40
CA ALA A 284 8.66 -8.38 5.28
C ALA A 284 7.41 -7.51 5.35
N VAL A 285 7.09 -6.85 4.24
CA VAL A 285 5.77 -6.29 3.97
C VAL A 285 5.00 -7.35 3.19
N ILE A 286 3.90 -7.83 3.79
CA ILE A 286 3.10 -8.93 3.25
C ILE A 286 1.87 -8.33 2.57
N LEU A 287 1.62 -8.67 1.31
CA LEU A 287 0.39 -8.36 0.59
C LEU A 287 -0.47 -9.61 0.50
N LEU A 288 -1.70 -9.50 0.98
CA LEU A 288 -2.79 -10.46 0.78
C LEU A 288 -4.03 -9.71 0.25
N HIS A 289 -5.02 -10.46 -0.23
CA HIS A 289 -6.33 -9.90 -0.58
C HIS A 289 -7.41 -10.47 0.34
N SER A 290 -8.23 -9.61 0.92
CA SER A 290 -9.28 -10.03 1.85
C SER A 290 -10.44 -10.77 1.17
N VAL A 291 -10.52 -10.71 -0.15
CA VAL A 291 -11.51 -11.45 -0.96
C VAL A 291 -11.21 -12.96 -1.06
N SER A 292 -9.99 -13.38 -0.68
CA SER A 292 -9.54 -14.77 -0.79
C SER A 292 -10.10 -15.64 0.34
N PRO A 293 -10.89 -16.68 0.02
CA PRO A 293 -11.32 -17.65 1.03
C PRO A 293 -10.14 -18.42 1.63
N ASP A 294 -9.10 -18.66 0.85
CA ASP A 294 -7.91 -19.38 1.26
C ASP A 294 -7.14 -18.60 2.32
N ASN A 295 -6.97 -17.28 2.11
CA ASN A 295 -6.36 -16.39 3.09
C ASN A 295 -7.18 -16.31 4.37
N ALA A 296 -8.49 -16.10 4.27
CA ALA A 296 -9.36 -16.04 5.44
C ALA A 296 -9.28 -17.32 6.27
N ALA A 297 -9.20 -18.48 5.63
CA ALA A 297 -9.08 -19.76 6.31
C ALA A 297 -7.68 -20.00 6.92
N ALA A 298 -6.62 -19.47 6.30
CA ALA A 298 -5.23 -19.73 6.70
C ALA A 298 -4.66 -18.69 7.68
N LEU A 299 -5.21 -17.47 7.71
CA LEU A 299 -4.62 -16.31 8.38
C LEU A 299 -4.30 -16.57 9.86
N GLY A 300 -5.21 -17.22 10.59
CA GLY A 300 -5.00 -17.54 12.01
C GLY A 300 -3.77 -18.42 12.22
N ASP A 301 -3.65 -19.47 11.40
CA ASP A 301 -2.52 -20.41 11.49
C ASP A 301 -1.20 -19.77 11.03
N ILE A 302 -1.26 -18.88 10.01
CA ILE A 302 -0.09 -18.10 9.55
C ILE A 302 0.45 -17.24 10.69
N ILE A 303 -0.44 -16.52 11.39
CA ILE A 303 -0.07 -15.67 12.53
C ILE A 303 0.53 -16.51 13.67
N ASP A 304 -0.11 -17.61 14.03
CA ASP A 304 0.37 -18.49 15.11
C ASP A 304 1.73 -19.10 14.77
N TRP A 305 1.90 -19.53 13.52
CA TRP A 305 3.18 -20.05 13.05
C TRP A 305 4.26 -18.97 13.09
N ALA A 306 3.95 -17.76 12.60
CA ALA A 306 4.90 -16.65 12.60
C ALA A 306 5.35 -16.30 14.03
N HIS A 307 4.43 -16.19 14.99
CA HIS A 307 4.75 -15.98 16.40
C HIS A 307 5.62 -17.11 16.96
N LYS A 308 5.31 -18.38 16.64
CA LYS A 308 6.13 -19.53 17.05
C LYS A 308 7.54 -19.48 16.48
N GLN A 309 7.73 -18.88 15.30
CA GLN A 309 9.06 -18.65 14.72
C GLN A 309 9.75 -17.40 15.29
N GLY A 310 9.11 -16.70 16.23
CA GLY A 310 9.64 -15.49 16.87
C GLY A 310 9.43 -14.22 16.06
N TYR A 311 8.51 -14.21 15.09
CA TYR A 311 8.11 -12.99 14.40
C TYR A 311 7.11 -12.19 15.23
N GLU A 312 7.20 -10.86 15.12
CA GLU A 312 6.26 -9.88 15.66
C GLU A 312 5.57 -9.14 14.51
N PHE A 313 4.26 -8.96 14.58
CA PHE A 313 3.53 -8.12 13.64
C PHE A 313 3.50 -6.68 14.14
N ARG A 314 3.92 -5.74 13.30
CA ARG A 314 3.93 -4.30 13.60
C ARG A 314 3.07 -3.52 12.62
N SER A 315 2.54 -2.38 13.09
CA SER A 315 1.88 -1.40 12.24
C SER A 315 2.89 -0.73 11.30
N LEU A 316 2.46 -0.33 10.09
CA LEU A 316 3.26 0.51 9.19
C LEU A 316 3.72 1.83 9.84
N GLU A 317 3.02 2.29 10.89
CA GLU A 317 3.42 3.46 11.69
C GLU A 317 4.74 3.24 12.44
N GLN A 318 5.14 1.99 12.65
CA GLN A 318 6.37 1.59 13.33
C GLN A 318 7.52 1.30 12.34
N LEU A 319 7.30 1.52 11.03
CA LEU A 319 8.39 1.49 10.06
C LEU A 319 9.45 2.53 10.45
N PRO A 320 10.73 2.16 10.45
CA PRO A 320 11.80 3.11 10.72
C PRO A 320 11.84 4.20 9.64
N ASN A 321 12.11 5.42 10.07
CA ASN A 321 12.24 6.60 9.20
C ASN A 321 13.48 6.55 8.33
#